data_12815bf51f5e98dd21b1bf72aa16d873
#
_entry.id   12815bf51f5e98dd21b1bf72aa16d873
#
_cell.length_a   1.000
_cell.length_b   1.000
_cell.length_c   1.000
_cell.angle_alpha   90.00
_cell.angle_beta   90.00
_cell.angle_gamma   90.00
#
_symmetry.space_group_name_H-M   'P 1'
#
loop_
_entity.id
_entity.type
_entity.pdbx_description
1 polymer ?
#
loop_
_entity_poly.entity_id
_entity_poly.type
_entity_poly.pdbx_seq_one_letter_code
_entity_poly.pdbx_strand_id
1 'polypeptide(L)'
;MATTQQSGFAPAASPLASTIVQTPDDAIVAGFTSIPSQGDNMPAYHARPKQSDGPLPVVIVVQEIFGVHEHIRDICRRLALEGYLAIAPELYFREGDPNDFADIPTLLSGLVAKVPDSQVLADLDHVASWASRNGGDVHRLMITGFCWGGRITWLYAAHNPQLKAAVAWYGKLTGDKSLNSPKQPVDIATDLNAPVLGLYGGLDNSIPQESVETMRQALRAANAKAEIIVYPDAGHAF
;
A
#
# COMPACT_ATOMS: atom_id res chain seq x y z
N MET A 1 4.48 -17.27 -37.22
CA MET A 1 4.67 -16.18 -36.26
C MET A 1 4.18 -16.68 -34.94
N ALA A 2 5.08 -16.99 -34.02
CA ALA A 2 4.73 -17.48 -32.69
C ALA A 2 4.30 -16.28 -31.85
N THR A 3 3.04 -16.25 -31.44
CA THR A 3 2.54 -15.35 -30.42
C THR A 3 3.21 -15.76 -29.10
N THR A 4 4.16 -14.97 -28.65
CA THR A 4 4.67 -15.02 -27.27
C THR A 4 3.49 -14.76 -26.35
N GLN A 5 2.92 -15.81 -25.77
CA GLN A 5 2.04 -15.68 -24.62
C GLN A 5 2.86 -15.00 -23.50
N GLN A 6 2.53 -13.75 -23.17
CA GLN A 6 3.05 -13.12 -21.96
C GLN A 6 2.55 -13.95 -20.77
N SER A 7 3.44 -14.76 -20.21
CA SER A 7 3.20 -15.49 -18.97
C SER A 7 3.35 -14.51 -17.80
N GLY A 8 2.49 -14.61 -16.78
CA GLY A 8 2.54 -13.82 -15.57
C GLY A 8 1.44 -12.77 -15.46
N PHE A 9 1.52 -11.94 -14.43
CA PHE A 9 0.55 -10.89 -14.10
C PHE A 9 0.68 -9.63 -14.96
N ALA A 10 1.59 -9.61 -15.95
CA ALA A 10 1.73 -8.50 -16.87
C ALA A 10 0.38 -7.99 -17.42
N PRO A 11 -0.63 -8.84 -17.75
CA PRO A 11 -1.95 -8.35 -18.15
C PRO A 11 -2.76 -7.70 -17.02
N ALA A 12 -2.57 -8.10 -15.75
CA ALA A 12 -3.29 -7.53 -14.60
C ALA A 12 -2.61 -6.27 -14.05
N ALA A 13 -1.28 -6.19 -14.19
CA ALA A 13 -0.46 -5.06 -13.76
C ALA A 13 -0.11 -4.09 -14.89
N SER A 14 -0.34 -4.49 -16.16
CA SER A 14 -0.13 -3.62 -17.32
C SER A 14 -1.40 -2.84 -17.61
N PRO A 15 -1.30 -1.51 -17.77
CA PRO A 15 -2.45 -0.72 -18.18
C PRO A 15 -2.91 -1.16 -19.58
N LEU A 16 -4.20 -1.40 -19.74
CA LEU A 16 -4.78 -1.51 -21.07
C LEU A 16 -4.60 -0.16 -21.78
N ALA A 17 -4.19 -0.17 -23.04
CA ALA A 17 -3.88 1.06 -23.79
C ALA A 17 -5.02 2.12 -23.77
N SER A 18 -6.27 1.67 -23.59
CA SER A 18 -7.45 2.53 -23.48
C SER A 18 -7.72 3.09 -22.06
N THR A 19 -6.99 2.62 -21.04
CA THR A 19 -7.20 3.01 -19.64
C THR A 19 -5.95 3.60 -18.97
N ILE A 20 -4.88 3.81 -19.78
CA ILE A 20 -3.66 4.43 -19.27
C ILE A 20 -3.96 5.87 -18.88
N VAL A 21 -3.92 6.13 -17.58
CA VAL A 21 -3.84 7.50 -17.07
C VAL A 21 -2.37 7.87 -17.02
N GLN A 22 -1.98 8.86 -17.84
CA GLN A 22 -0.64 9.43 -17.78
C GLN A 22 -0.70 10.75 -17.02
N THR A 23 -0.15 10.75 -15.83
CA THR A 23 0.00 11.97 -15.05
C THR A 23 1.16 12.79 -15.62
N PRO A 24 0.94 14.07 -15.99
CA PRO A 24 2.02 14.95 -16.45
C PRO A 24 3.14 15.04 -15.41
N ASP A 25 4.40 15.02 -15.84
CA ASP A 25 5.58 15.02 -14.97
C ASP A 25 6.43 16.29 -15.06
N ASP A 26 6.03 17.25 -15.88
CA ASP A 26 6.74 18.51 -16.08
C ASP A 26 6.81 19.37 -14.81
N ALA A 27 5.89 19.24 -13.86
CA ALA A 27 5.87 19.95 -12.58
C ALA A 27 6.44 19.14 -11.39
N ILE A 28 6.84 17.89 -11.60
CA ILE A 28 7.29 16.98 -10.54
C ILE A 28 8.71 16.44 -10.81
N VAL A 29 9.34 15.93 -9.75
CA VAL A 29 10.52 15.06 -9.83
C VAL A 29 10.08 13.67 -9.39
N ALA A 30 10.27 12.68 -10.24
CA ALA A 30 9.90 11.30 -9.95
C ALA A 30 10.96 10.33 -10.45
N GLY A 31 11.12 9.18 -9.77
CA GLY A 31 12.09 8.16 -10.14
C GLY A 31 12.32 7.12 -9.06
N PHE A 32 13.15 6.15 -9.37
CA PHE A 32 13.58 5.14 -8.41
C PHE A 32 14.69 5.67 -7.51
N THR A 33 14.70 5.19 -6.28
CA THR A 33 15.71 5.44 -5.26
C THR A 33 15.98 4.14 -4.49
N SER A 34 16.98 4.17 -3.63
CA SER A 34 17.32 3.06 -2.74
C SER A 34 17.25 3.55 -1.29
N ILE A 35 16.53 2.81 -0.46
CA ILE A 35 16.32 3.12 0.95
C ILE A 35 17.03 2.06 1.78
N PRO A 36 18.04 2.43 2.60
CA PRO A 36 18.65 1.48 3.53
C PRO A 36 17.62 0.96 4.53
N SER A 37 17.43 -0.35 4.57
CA SER A 37 16.49 -1.02 5.48
C SER A 37 17.04 -2.37 5.93
N GLN A 38 17.17 -2.56 7.25
CA GLN A 38 17.55 -3.83 7.90
C GLN A 38 18.81 -4.49 7.35
N GLY A 39 19.81 -3.69 6.92
CA GLY A 39 21.08 -4.16 6.36
C GLY A 39 21.10 -4.28 4.83
N ASP A 40 19.97 -4.13 4.18
CA ASP A 40 19.81 -4.17 2.73
C ASP A 40 19.48 -2.80 2.13
N ASN A 41 19.45 -2.75 0.81
CA ASN A 41 19.06 -1.58 0.04
C ASN A 41 17.70 -1.83 -0.64
N MET A 42 16.62 -1.37 -0.02
CA MET A 42 15.27 -1.52 -0.53
C MET A 42 15.02 -0.57 -1.70
N PRO A 43 14.67 -1.06 -2.89
CA PRO A 43 14.22 -0.20 -3.98
C PRO A 43 12.92 0.51 -3.62
N ALA A 44 12.77 1.73 -4.05
CA ALA A 44 11.52 2.48 -3.90
C ALA A 44 11.33 3.45 -5.05
N TYR A 45 10.07 3.68 -5.45
CA TYR A 45 9.72 4.78 -6.34
C TYR A 45 9.27 5.97 -5.51
N HIS A 46 9.70 7.18 -5.90
CA HIS A 46 9.23 8.39 -5.25
C HIS A 46 8.83 9.45 -6.27
N ALA A 47 7.93 10.34 -5.85
CA ALA A 47 7.58 11.53 -6.60
C ALA A 47 7.34 12.71 -5.66
N ARG A 48 7.71 13.91 -6.09
CA ARG A 48 7.51 15.17 -5.33
C ARG A 48 7.40 16.36 -6.29
N PRO A 49 6.82 17.50 -5.88
CA PRO A 49 6.91 18.75 -6.64
C PRO A 49 8.36 19.12 -6.95
N LYS A 50 8.61 19.71 -8.12
CA LYS A 50 9.93 20.30 -8.44
C LYS A 50 10.29 21.44 -7.51
N GLN A 51 9.31 22.23 -7.07
CA GLN A 51 9.46 23.37 -6.19
C GLN A 51 8.60 23.18 -4.94
N SER A 52 9.14 23.59 -3.79
CA SER A 52 8.42 23.62 -2.52
C SER A 52 9.01 24.70 -1.62
N ASP A 53 8.17 25.37 -0.85
CA ASP A 53 8.58 26.42 0.09
C ASP A 53 9.04 25.86 1.45
N GLY A 54 9.25 24.57 1.54
CA GLY A 54 9.69 23.87 2.77
C GLY A 54 9.48 22.36 2.70
N PRO A 55 9.64 21.66 3.84
CA PRO A 55 9.41 20.22 3.90
C PRO A 55 7.99 19.84 3.50
N LEU A 56 7.85 18.79 2.67
CA LEU A 56 6.58 18.34 2.11
C LEU A 56 5.87 17.37 3.05
N PRO A 57 4.54 17.38 3.13
CA PRO A 57 3.80 16.28 3.75
C PRO A 57 4.13 14.97 3.03
N VAL A 58 4.23 13.87 3.79
CA VAL A 58 4.68 12.58 3.28
C VAL A 58 3.51 11.63 3.15
N VAL A 59 3.40 10.96 2.01
CA VAL A 59 2.46 9.83 1.80
C VAL A 59 3.26 8.59 1.41
N ILE A 60 3.21 7.56 2.24
CA ILE A 60 3.69 6.23 1.88
C ILE A 60 2.59 5.54 1.08
N VAL A 61 2.92 5.00 -0.09
CA VAL A 61 2.00 4.28 -0.98
C VAL A 61 2.37 2.80 -0.96
N VAL A 62 1.51 1.97 -0.40
CA VAL A 62 1.77 0.53 -0.28
C VAL A 62 1.14 -0.22 -1.45
N GLN A 63 1.97 -0.98 -2.13
CA GLN A 63 1.64 -1.79 -3.30
C GLN A 63 0.57 -2.86 -3.03
N GLU A 64 -0.01 -3.39 -4.09
CA GLU A 64 -0.76 -4.66 -4.06
C GLU A 64 0.22 -5.85 -4.03
N ILE A 65 -0.27 -7.04 -4.40
CA ILE A 65 0.58 -8.24 -4.51
C ILE A 65 1.53 -8.23 -5.72
N PHE A 66 1.42 -7.25 -6.61
CA PHE A 66 2.14 -7.18 -7.90
C PHE A 66 3.40 -6.29 -7.88
N GLY A 67 3.82 -5.79 -6.71
CA GLY A 67 4.97 -4.87 -6.61
C GLY A 67 4.62 -3.42 -6.98
N VAL A 68 5.64 -2.59 -7.12
CA VAL A 68 5.50 -1.15 -7.48
C VAL A 68 5.40 -1.01 -9.01
N HIS A 69 4.29 -1.50 -9.57
CA HIS A 69 3.97 -1.41 -10.99
C HIS A 69 3.51 0.00 -11.40
N GLU A 70 3.21 0.21 -12.69
CA GLU A 70 2.96 1.54 -13.25
C GLU A 70 1.80 2.29 -12.58
N HIS A 71 0.71 1.60 -12.20
CA HIS A 71 -0.40 2.24 -11.49
C HIS A 71 0.03 2.82 -10.13
N ILE A 72 0.80 2.06 -9.34
CA ILE A 72 1.33 2.54 -8.05
C ILE A 72 2.27 3.73 -8.25
N ARG A 73 3.10 3.71 -9.29
CA ARG A 73 3.98 4.84 -9.64
C ARG A 73 3.17 6.07 -10.08
N ASP A 74 2.08 5.87 -10.82
CA ASP A 74 1.18 6.95 -11.22
C ASP A 74 0.46 7.58 -10.03
N ILE A 75 0.02 6.79 -9.05
CA ILE A 75 -0.51 7.30 -7.77
C ILE A 75 0.51 8.22 -7.08
N CYS A 76 1.79 7.82 -7.02
CA CYS A 76 2.83 8.68 -6.46
C CYS A 76 2.96 10.00 -7.23
N ARG A 77 2.91 9.98 -8.57
CA ARG A 77 2.96 11.20 -9.39
C ARG A 77 1.76 12.10 -9.16
N ARG A 78 0.54 11.54 -9.07
CA ARG A 78 -0.68 12.32 -8.74
C ARG A 78 -0.57 12.99 -7.38
N LEU A 79 -0.12 12.26 -6.36
CA LEU A 79 0.11 12.82 -5.02
C LEU A 79 1.17 13.91 -5.04
N ALA A 80 2.21 13.79 -5.88
CA ALA A 80 3.22 14.82 -6.04
C ALA A 80 2.64 16.11 -6.65
N LEU A 81 1.70 16.03 -7.59
CA LEU A 81 1.00 17.20 -8.13
C LEU A 81 0.12 17.89 -7.08
N GLU A 82 -0.37 17.13 -6.09
CA GLU A 82 -1.12 17.66 -4.93
C GLU A 82 -0.21 18.18 -3.80
N GLY A 83 1.12 18.22 -4.03
CA GLY A 83 2.06 18.82 -3.08
C GLY A 83 2.66 17.87 -2.06
N TYR A 84 2.57 16.56 -2.25
CA TYR A 84 3.12 15.56 -1.34
C TYR A 84 4.49 15.04 -1.81
N LEU A 85 5.32 14.61 -0.87
CA LEU A 85 6.37 13.64 -1.13
C LEU A 85 5.75 12.24 -1.01
N ALA A 86 5.50 11.59 -2.14
CA ALA A 86 4.94 10.25 -2.22
C ALA A 86 6.04 9.21 -2.43
N ILE A 87 6.00 8.09 -1.70
CA ILE A 87 7.02 7.05 -1.74
C ILE A 87 6.36 5.68 -1.74
N ALA A 88 6.69 4.85 -2.73
CA ALA A 88 6.24 3.47 -2.84
C ALA A 88 7.45 2.52 -2.75
N PRO A 89 7.68 1.84 -1.61
CA PRO A 89 8.76 0.86 -1.45
C PRO A 89 8.40 -0.48 -2.09
N GLU A 90 9.41 -1.19 -2.63
CA GLU A 90 9.31 -2.58 -3.09
C GLU A 90 9.42 -3.54 -1.91
N LEU A 91 8.29 -3.85 -1.28
CA LEU A 91 8.26 -4.58 -0.01
C LEU A 91 8.56 -6.08 -0.12
N TYR A 92 8.65 -6.61 -1.34
CA TYR A 92 8.99 -8.02 -1.60
C TYR A 92 10.45 -8.24 -2.02
N PHE A 93 11.25 -7.20 -2.06
CA PHE A 93 12.58 -7.22 -2.68
C PHE A 93 13.56 -8.25 -2.09
N ARG A 94 13.35 -8.73 -0.87
CA ARG A 94 14.16 -9.79 -0.25
C ARG A 94 13.72 -11.20 -0.62
N GLU A 95 12.41 -11.37 -0.84
CA GLU A 95 11.80 -12.68 -1.06
C GLU A 95 11.71 -13.05 -2.53
N GLY A 96 11.67 -12.05 -3.43
CA GLY A 96 11.61 -12.29 -4.87
C GLY A 96 10.86 -11.23 -5.66
N ASP A 97 10.70 -11.50 -6.97
CA ASP A 97 9.95 -10.65 -7.89
C ASP A 97 8.55 -11.27 -8.13
N PRO A 98 7.45 -10.51 -7.93
CA PRO A 98 6.11 -10.98 -8.27
C PRO A 98 5.96 -11.47 -9.72
N ASN A 99 6.76 -10.93 -10.65
CA ASN A 99 6.71 -11.31 -12.07
C ASN A 99 7.25 -12.71 -12.37
N ASP A 100 7.94 -13.34 -11.42
CA ASP A 100 8.46 -14.72 -11.56
C ASP A 100 7.36 -15.77 -11.38
N PHE A 101 6.14 -15.38 -11.02
CA PHE A 101 5.02 -16.30 -10.75
C PHE A 101 4.02 -16.32 -11.90
N ALA A 102 3.54 -17.51 -12.25
CA ALA A 102 2.65 -17.71 -13.40
C ALA A 102 1.18 -17.36 -13.11
N ASP A 103 0.76 -17.46 -11.84
CA ASP A 103 -0.63 -17.24 -11.42
C ASP A 103 -0.72 -16.71 -9.98
N ILE A 104 -1.91 -16.18 -9.61
CA ILE A 104 -2.15 -15.59 -8.29
C ILE A 104 -1.98 -16.61 -7.16
N PRO A 105 -2.51 -17.85 -7.22
CA PRO A 105 -2.30 -18.82 -6.16
C PRO A 105 -0.83 -19.13 -5.87
N THR A 106 0.00 -19.30 -6.89
CA THR A 106 1.45 -19.52 -6.73
C THR A 106 2.18 -18.29 -6.23
N LEU A 107 1.78 -17.07 -6.65
CA LEU A 107 2.29 -15.81 -6.10
C LEU A 107 1.96 -15.68 -4.60
N LEU A 108 0.70 -15.91 -4.22
CA LEU A 108 0.27 -15.81 -2.82
C LEU A 108 1.04 -16.77 -1.90
N SER A 109 1.17 -18.05 -2.30
CA SER A 109 1.85 -19.07 -1.49
C SER A 109 3.37 -18.98 -1.58
N GLY A 110 3.90 -18.64 -2.76
CA GLY A 110 5.33 -18.66 -3.06
C GLY A 110 6.09 -17.39 -2.65
N LEU A 111 5.41 -16.26 -2.59
CA LEU A 111 6.00 -14.95 -2.27
C LEU A 111 5.27 -14.26 -1.13
N VAL A 112 4.01 -13.88 -1.31
CA VAL A 112 3.29 -13.01 -0.37
C VAL A 112 3.22 -13.60 1.04
N ALA A 113 2.94 -14.90 1.16
CA ALA A 113 2.88 -15.60 2.45
C ALA A 113 4.24 -15.72 3.15
N LYS A 114 5.35 -15.48 2.46
CA LYS A 114 6.70 -15.55 3.02
C LYS A 114 7.17 -14.24 3.65
N VAL A 115 6.52 -13.12 3.31
CA VAL A 115 6.90 -11.79 3.78
C VAL A 115 6.32 -11.56 5.18
N PRO A 116 7.14 -11.43 6.24
CA PRO A 116 6.63 -11.20 7.58
C PRO A 116 6.06 -9.78 7.76
N ASP A 117 4.90 -9.66 8.39
CA ASP A 117 4.34 -8.35 8.75
C ASP A 117 5.33 -7.47 9.53
N SER A 118 6.10 -8.06 10.44
CA SER A 118 7.12 -7.34 11.23
C SER A 118 8.22 -6.72 10.37
N GLN A 119 8.65 -7.43 9.30
CA GLN A 119 9.63 -6.92 8.34
C GLN A 119 9.04 -5.74 7.56
N VAL A 120 7.80 -5.89 7.05
CA VAL A 120 7.10 -4.84 6.30
C VAL A 120 6.94 -3.57 7.14
N LEU A 121 6.49 -3.70 8.39
CA LEU A 121 6.30 -2.55 9.29
C LEU A 121 7.63 -1.83 9.56
N ALA A 122 8.72 -2.57 9.78
CA ALA A 122 10.05 -2.00 9.95
C ALA A 122 10.57 -1.34 8.65
N ASP A 123 10.31 -1.92 7.49
CA ASP A 123 10.66 -1.29 6.20
C ASP A 123 9.91 0.04 6.01
N LEU A 124 8.64 0.12 6.37
CA LEU A 124 7.87 1.36 6.33
C LEU A 124 8.39 2.43 7.30
N ASP A 125 8.89 2.05 8.48
CA ASP A 125 9.57 2.97 9.39
C ASP A 125 10.87 3.52 8.77
N HIS A 126 11.63 2.69 8.04
CA HIS A 126 12.79 3.15 7.30
C HIS A 126 12.43 4.10 6.15
N VAL A 127 11.28 3.88 5.48
CA VAL A 127 10.74 4.82 4.48
C VAL A 127 10.44 6.18 5.11
N ALA A 128 9.74 6.20 6.26
CA ALA A 128 9.46 7.43 6.99
C ALA A 128 10.75 8.17 7.40
N SER A 129 11.73 7.42 7.91
CA SER A 129 13.05 7.95 8.26
C SER A 129 13.81 8.48 7.04
N TRP A 130 13.75 7.80 5.90
CA TRP A 130 14.33 8.30 4.64
C TRP A 130 13.65 9.58 4.18
N ALA A 131 12.31 9.64 4.23
CA ALA A 131 11.55 10.83 3.85
C ALA A 131 11.99 12.06 4.62
N SER A 132 12.21 11.96 5.95
CA SER A 132 12.67 13.08 6.79
C SER A 132 14.02 13.66 6.37
N ARG A 133 14.88 12.84 5.79
CA ARG A 133 16.21 13.25 5.29
C ARG A 133 16.19 13.74 3.83
N ASN A 134 15.06 13.55 3.14
CA ASN A 134 14.90 13.85 1.71
C ASN A 134 13.79 14.89 1.44
N GLY A 135 13.58 15.80 2.37
CA GLY A 135 12.66 16.94 2.22
C GLY A 135 11.21 16.65 2.65
N GLY A 136 10.96 15.53 3.32
CA GLY A 136 9.66 15.23 3.92
C GLY A 136 9.51 15.73 5.35
N ASP A 137 8.29 16.12 5.71
CA ASP A 137 7.87 16.46 7.06
C ASP A 137 7.14 15.25 7.69
N VAL A 138 7.83 14.51 8.55
CA VAL A 138 7.27 13.33 9.24
C VAL A 138 6.23 13.68 10.30
N HIS A 139 6.07 14.94 10.66
CA HIS A 139 4.95 15.38 11.48
C HIS A 139 3.64 15.48 10.66
N ARG A 140 3.73 15.35 9.34
CA ARG A 140 2.62 15.23 8.39
C ARG A 140 2.74 13.92 7.59
N LEU A 141 3.05 12.82 8.28
CA LEU A 141 3.18 11.48 7.70
C LEU A 141 1.81 10.83 7.54
N MET A 142 1.53 10.32 6.35
CA MET A 142 0.32 9.61 5.98
C MET A 142 0.68 8.31 5.24
N ILE A 143 -0.28 7.38 5.16
CA ILE A 143 -0.12 6.14 4.42
C ILE A 143 -1.39 5.83 3.64
N THR A 144 -1.24 5.29 2.44
CA THR A 144 -2.32 4.66 1.68
C THR A 144 -1.84 3.35 1.08
N GLY A 145 -2.73 2.40 0.87
CA GLY A 145 -2.35 1.11 0.30
C GLY A 145 -3.54 0.34 -0.23
N PHE A 146 -3.28 -0.54 -1.18
CA PHE A 146 -4.25 -1.20 -2.03
C PHE A 146 -4.18 -2.71 -1.86
N CYS A 147 -5.31 -3.42 -1.78
CA CYS A 147 -5.39 -4.87 -1.64
C CYS A 147 -4.55 -5.38 -0.44
N TRP A 148 -3.47 -6.12 -0.65
CA TRP A 148 -2.53 -6.49 0.39
C TRP A 148 -1.98 -5.26 1.12
N GLY A 149 -1.63 -4.21 0.39
CA GLY A 149 -1.19 -2.93 0.96
C GLY A 149 -2.28 -2.22 1.76
N GLY A 150 -3.55 -2.42 1.44
CA GLY A 150 -4.66 -1.93 2.25
C GLY A 150 -4.70 -2.60 3.63
N ARG A 151 -4.42 -3.92 3.70
CA ARG A 151 -4.24 -4.62 4.97
C ARG A 151 -3.04 -4.06 5.75
N ILE A 152 -1.90 -3.88 5.09
CA ILE A 152 -0.69 -3.31 5.70
C ILE A 152 -0.96 -1.89 6.22
N THR A 153 -1.74 -1.09 5.51
CA THR A 153 -2.14 0.26 5.94
C THR A 153 -2.84 0.26 7.31
N TRP A 154 -3.77 -0.67 7.54
CA TRP A 154 -4.39 -0.85 8.86
C TRP A 154 -3.36 -1.21 9.93
N LEU A 155 -2.49 -2.18 9.65
CA LEU A 155 -1.46 -2.63 10.59
C LEU A 155 -0.48 -1.51 10.92
N TYR A 156 -0.05 -0.72 9.93
CA TYR A 156 0.87 0.39 10.14
C TYR A 156 0.23 1.53 10.93
N ALA A 157 -1.08 1.76 10.78
CA ALA A 157 -1.81 2.74 11.58
C ALA A 157 -1.84 2.39 13.09
N ALA A 158 -1.76 1.11 13.42
CA ALA A 158 -1.60 0.65 14.81
C ALA A 158 -0.12 0.62 15.25
N HIS A 159 0.81 0.47 14.31
CA HIS A 159 2.24 0.34 14.59
C HIS A 159 2.92 1.69 14.82
N ASN A 160 2.67 2.69 13.96
CA ASN A 160 3.42 3.96 14.00
C ASN A 160 2.64 5.08 14.71
N PRO A 161 3.07 5.51 15.93
CA PRO A 161 2.39 6.55 16.69
C PRO A 161 2.53 7.96 16.10
N GLN A 162 3.43 8.16 15.14
CA GLN A 162 3.62 9.45 14.47
C GLN A 162 2.69 9.64 13.27
N LEU A 163 2.03 8.57 12.80
CA LEU A 163 1.13 8.62 11.65
C LEU A 163 -0.03 9.60 11.92
N LYS A 164 -0.43 10.35 10.91
CA LYS A 164 -1.49 11.37 11.01
C LYS A 164 -2.80 10.95 10.36
N ALA A 165 -2.73 10.13 9.31
CA ALA A 165 -3.91 9.59 8.63
C ALA A 165 -3.53 8.36 7.80
N ALA A 166 -4.51 7.48 7.58
CA ALA A 166 -4.37 6.31 6.75
C ALA A 166 -5.60 6.11 5.85
N VAL A 167 -5.40 5.68 4.60
CA VAL A 167 -6.47 5.29 3.69
C VAL A 167 -6.22 3.88 3.19
N ALA A 168 -7.06 2.94 3.58
CA ALA A 168 -6.95 1.52 3.26
C ALA A 168 -7.97 1.13 2.18
N TRP A 169 -7.49 0.76 0.99
CA TRP A 169 -8.31 0.37 -0.14
C TRP A 169 -8.43 -1.15 -0.20
N TYR A 170 -9.64 -1.65 -0.13
CA TYR A 170 -10.00 -3.07 -0.28
C TYR A 170 -8.97 -4.04 0.32
N GLY A 171 -8.44 -3.73 1.49
CA GLY A 171 -7.53 -4.58 2.24
C GLY A 171 -8.26 -5.63 3.07
N LYS A 172 -7.73 -6.86 3.11
CA LYS A 172 -8.28 -7.95 3.91
C LYS A 172 -8.36 -7.56 5.39
N LEU A 173 -9.51 -7.78 6.03
CA LEU A 173 -9.78 -7.34 7.41
C LEU A 173 -9.71 -8.46 8.44
N THR A 174 -10.08 -9.67 8.01
CA THR A 174 -10.10 -10.90 8.82
C THR A 174 -9.40 -12.03 8.06
N GLY A 175 -9.09 -13.12 8.72
CA GLY A 175 -8.52 -14.31 8.10
C GLY A 175 -7.62 -15.10 9.03
N ASP A 176 -7.03 -16.17 8.51
CA ASP A 176 -6.14 -17.04 9.25
C ASP A 176 -4.87 -16.29 9.68
N LYS A 177 -4.34 -16.67 10.83
CA LYS A 177 -3.09 -16.18 11.38
C LYS A 177 -1.96 -17.14 11.08
N SER A 178 -0.78 -16.61 10.87
CA SER A 178 0.45 -17.38 10.66
C SER A 178 1.61 -16.75 11.44
N LEU A 179 2.76 -17.37 11.43
CA LEU A 179 3.98 -16.80 12.02
C LEU A 179 4.35 -15.47 11.33
N ASN A 180 4.16 -15.38 10.01
CA ASN A 180 4.46 -14.17 9.24
C ASN A 180 3.34 -13.13 9.32
N SER A 181 2.10 -13.54 9.61
CA SER A 181 0.92 -12.66 9.73
C SER A 181 0.16 -12.97 11.03
N PRO A 182 0.71 -12.60 12.20
CA PRO A 182 0.15 -13.00 13.50
C PRO A 182 -1.12 -12.26 13.89
N LYS A 183 -1.37 -11.10 13.27
CA LYS A 183 -2.56 -10.27 13.51
C LYS A 183 -3.24 -9.89 12.20
N GLN A 184 -4.56 -9.80 12.25
CA GLN A 184 -5.35 -9.21 11.18
C GLN A 184 -5.83 -7.80 11.58
N PRO A 185 -6.27 -6.94 10.65
CA PRO A 185 -6.76 -5.61 11.01
C PRO A 185 -7.82 -5.58 12.11
N VAL A 186 -8.71 -6.55 12.14
CA VAL A 186 -9.72 -6.67 13.21
C VAL A 186 -9.11 -6.84 14.61
N ASP A 187 -7.94 -7.45 14.72
CA ASP A 187 -7.28 -7.71 16.00
C ASP A 187 -6.58 -6.46 16.59
N ILE A 188 -6.41 -5.41 15.78
CA ILE A 188 -5.67 -4.20 16.18
C ILE A 188 -6.56 -2.96 16.25
N ALA A 189 -7.88 -3.14 16.24
CA ALA A 189 -8.82 -2.02 16.28
C ALA A 189 -8.67 -1.12 17.52
N THR A 190 -8.20 -1.69 18.65
CA THR A 190 -7.91 -0.96 19.89
C THR A 190 -6.58 -0.21 19.87
N ASP A 191 -5.68 -0.56 18.95
CA ASP A 191 -4.29 -0.12 18.93
C ASP A 191 -4.06 1.03 17.92
N LEU A 192 -5.12 1.48 17.21
CA LEU A 192 -4.98 2.50 16.16
C LEU A 192 -4.49 3.84 16.73
N ASN A 193 -3.35 4.31 16.23
CA ASN A 193 -2.74 5.58 16.61
C ASN A 193 -3.21 6.76 15.76
N ALA A 194 -3.76 6.50 14.57
CA ALA A 194 -4.18 7.51 13.60
C ALA A 194 -5.60 7.25 13.09
N PRO A 195 -6.32 8.27 12.60
CA PRO A 195 -7.57 8.08 11.87
C PRO A 195 -7.35 7.21 10.62
N VAL A 196 -8.26 6.26 10.38
CA VAL A 196 -8.21 5.38 9.21
C VAL A 196 -9.53 5.47 8.44
N LEU A 197 -9.43 5.70 7.13
CA LEU A 197 -10.53 5.55 6.19
C LEU A 197 -10.36 4.24 5.43
N GLY A 198 -11.29 3.30 5.61
CA GLY A 198 -11.36 2.06 4.86
C GLY A 198 -12.35 2.16 3.71
N LEU A 199 -11.93 1.82 2.49
CA LEU A 199 -12.75 1.89 1.27
C LEU A 199 -12.91 0.49 0.68
N TYR A 200 -14.14 0.01 0.53
CA TYR A 200 -14.47 -1.38 0.19
C TYR A 200 -15.53 -1.49 -0.90
N GLY A 201 -15.47 -2.53 -1.70
CA GLY A 201 -16.47 -2.84 -2.69
C GLY A 201 -17.59 -3.74 -2.15
N GLY A 202 -18.85 -3.43 -2.50
CA GLY A 202 -20.00 -4.24 -2.12
C GLY A 202 -20.08 -5.60 -2.84
N LEU A 203 -19.47 -5.67 -4.03
CA LEU A 203 -19.39 -6.86 -4.87
C LEU A 203 -18.03 -7.58 -4.79
N ASP A 204 -17.17 -7.21 -3.82
CA ASP A 204 -15.87 -7.82 -3.63
C ASP A 204 -16.01 -9.22 -2.99
N ASN A 205 -15.85 -10.27 -3.80
CA ASN A 205 -15.89 -11.64 -3.33
C ASN A 205 -14.68 -12.05 -2.47
N SER A 206 -13.57 -11.30 -2.55
CA SER A 206 -12.35 -11.56 -1.76
C SER A 206 -12.45 -10.99 -0.35
N ILE A 207 -13.35 -10.01 -0.14
CA ILE A 207 -13.59 -9.36 1.15
C ILE A 207 -15.10 -9.36 1.42
N PRO A 208 -15.65 -10.46 1.99
CA PRO A 208 -17.07 -10.58 2.25
C PRO A 208 -17.58 -9.44 3.16
N GLN A 209 -18.81 -8.98 2.92
CA GLN A 209 -19.43 -7.91 3.71
C GLN A 209 -19.52 -8.26 5.21
N GLU A 210 -19.57 -9.55 5.57
CA GLU A 210 -19.47 -10.01 6.94
C GLU A 210 -18.15 -9.59 7.60
N SER A 211 -17.01 -9.68 6.87
CA SER A 211 -15.71 -9.24 7.38
C SER A 211 -15.65 -7.73 7.59
N VAL A 212 -16.30 -6.96 6.71
CA VAL A 212 -16.43 -5.50 6.84
C VAL A 212 -17.25 -5.15 8.08
N GLU A 213 -18.36 -5.83 8.31
CA GLU A 213 -19.20 -5.57 9.49
C GLU A 213 -18.50 -6.01 10.79
N THR A 214 -17.77 -7.13 10.77
CA THR A 214 -16.93 -7.56 11.91
C THR A 214 -15.92 -6.48 12.28
N MET A 215 -15.24 -5.90 11.29
CA MET A 215 -14.30 -4.80 11.53
C MET A 215 -15.01 -3.54 12.07
N ARG A 216 -16.17 -3.17 11.50
CA ARG A 216 -16.96 -2.04 12.02
C ARG A 216 -17.36 -2.22 13.49
N GLN A 217 -17.72 -3.45 13.88
CA GLN A 217 -18.05 -3.77 15.27
C GLN A 217 -16.84 -3.62 16.18
N ALA A 218 -15.68 -4.13 15.77
CA ALA A 218 -14.42 -3.99 16.50
C ALA A 218 -14.03 -2.52 16.67
N LEU A 219 -14.11 -1.71 15.61
CA LEU A 219 -13.82 -0.28 15.64
C LEU A 219 -14.76 0.49 16.58
N ARG A 220 -16.08 0.19 16.53
CA ARG A 220 -17.06 0.78 17.45
C ARG A 220 -16.78 0.42 18.90
N ALA A 221 -16.48 -0.87 19.17
CA ALA A 221 -16.17 -1.35 20.52
C ALA A 221 -14.90 -0.70 21.09
N ALA A 222 -13.91 -0.44 20.22
CA ALA A 222 -12.66 0.23 20.54
C ALA A 222 -12.79 1.76 20.65
N ASN A 223 -13.93 2.36 20.28
CA ASN A 223 -14.09 3.80 20.08
C ASN A 223 -12.97 4.40 19.19
N ALA A 224 -12.57 3.65 18.17
CA ALA A 224 -11.48 4.00 17.28
C ALA A 224 -11.87 5.11 16.32
N LYS A 225 -10.94 6.00 16.00
CA LYS A 225 -11.12 7.05 14.97
C LYS A 225 -10.98 6.44 13.58
N ALA A 226 -11.98 5.70 13.15
CA ALA A 226 -11.96 5.07 11.83
C ALA A 226 -13.35 5.06 11.20
N GLU A 227 -13.38 5.14 9.88
CA GLU A 227 -14.60 5.06 9.07
C GLU A 227 -14.41 4.00 7.99
N ILE A 228 -15.46 3.27 7.67
CA ILE A 228 -15.48 2.34 6.54
C ILE A 228 -16.63 2.72 5.61
N ILE A 229 -16.29 3.06 4.36
CA ILE A 229 -17.21 3.30 3.27
C ILE A 229 -17.27 2.08 2.38
N VAL A 230 -18.49 1.65 2.02
CA VAL A 230 -18.73 0.56 1.06
C VAL A 230 -19.40 1.15 -0.18
N TYR A 231 -18.81 0.91 -1.34
CA TYR A 231 -19.36 1.24 -2.65
C TYR A 231 -20.15 0.03 -3.15
N PRO A 232 -21.49 0.09 -3.17
CA PRO A 232 -22.32 -1.11 -3.33
C PRO A 232 -22.12 -1.82 -4.66
N ASP A 233 -21.78 -1.09 -5.72
CA ASP A 233 -21.64 -1.60 -7.08
C ASP A 233 -20.19 -1.87 -7.51
N ALA A 234 -19.23 -1.68 -6.60
CA ALA A 234 -17.81 -1.88 -6.87
C ALA A 234 -17.37 -3.32 -6.50
N GLY A 235 -16.49 -3.89 -7.32
CA GLY A 235 -15.79 -5.13 -7.04
C GLY A 235 -14.47 -4.91 -6.31
N HIS A 236 -13.54 -5.87 -6.44
CA HIS A 236 -12.16 -5.71 -5.98
C HIS A 236 -11.39 -4.79 -6.93
N ALA A 237 -10.52 -3.94 -6.41
CA ALA A 237 -9.66 -3.04 -7.21
C ALA A 237 -10.44 -2.00 -8.04
N PHE A 238 -11.39 -1.28 -7.42
CA PHE A 238 -12.17 -0.20 -8.01
C PHE A 238 -11.43 1.15 -7.95
#